data_bdfd0f486d2b98a7c596923e0418fbab
#
_entry.id   bdfd0f486d2b98a7c596923e0418fbab
#
_cell.length_a   1.000
_cell.length_b   1.000
_cell.length_c   1.000
_cell.angle_alpha   90.00
_cell.angle_beta   90.00
_cell.angle_gamma   90.00
#
_symmetry.space_group_name_H-M   'P 1'
#
loop_
_entity.id
_entity.type
_entity.pdbx_description
1 polymer ?
#
loop_
_entity_poly.entity_id
_entity_poly.type
_entity_poly.pdbx_seq_one_letter_code
_entity_poly.pdbx_strand_id
1 'polypeptide(L)'
;LTATPIPRTLNAALSSFRDLSLIETPPENRKSIITKITEWDDNIIRDSIEREVDRGGQIYFVHNDIKTMNSIKLKLSMISPKLNIGIIHAQLDNRAIENQMNKFINKEYDLVICSSIIESGLDITNVNTIIINDCHKFGLSQLHQIRGRVGRTSRQAYSYLIIPNKYKISSV
;
A
#
# COMPACT_ATOMS: atom_id res chain seq x y z
N LEU A 1 17.88 3.21 -9.92
CA LEU A 1 17.49 3.55 -8.55
C LEU A 1 16.58 2.46 -8.00
N THR A 2 16.82 2.01 -6.78
CA THR A 2 15.95 1.05 -6.06
C THR A 2 16.01 1.31 -4.55
N ALA A 3 14.89 1.22 -3.88
CA ALA A 3 14.80 1.30 -2.42
C ALA A 3 15.07 -0.06 -1.75
N THR A 4 14.94 -1.14 -2.50
CA THR A 4 15.16 -2.52 -2.04
C THR A 4 16.01 -3.23 -3.08
N PRO A 5 17.35 -3.22 -2.94
CA PRO A 5 18.21 -3.89 -3.91
C PRO A 5 17.92 -5.39 -3.91
N ILE A 6 17.48 -5.91 -5.06
CA ILE A 6 17.34 -7.35 -5.25
C ILE A 6 18.76 -7.93 -5.38
N PRO A 7 19.04 -9.15 -4.89
CA PRO A 7 20.37 -9.76 -4.93
C PRO A 7 21.04 -9.69 -6.31
N ARG A 8 20.26 -9.84 -7.38
CA ARG A 8 20.74 -9.77 -8.77
C ARG A 8 21.24 -8.36 -9.14
N THR A 9 20.52 -7.30 -8.74
CA THR A 9 20.91 -5.91 -9.00
C THR A 9 22.11 -5.51 -8.14
N LEU A 10 22.12 -5.96 -6.88
CA LEU A 10 23.24 -5.73 -5.96
C LEU A 10 24.51 -6.44 -6.45
N ASN A 11 24.41 -7.69 -6.90
CA ASN A 11 25.55 -8.40 -7.48
C ASN A 11 26.08 -7.71 -8.74
N ALA A 12 25.23 -7.18 -9.61
CA ALA A 12 25.65 -6.43 -10.77
C ALA A 12 26.37 -5.11 -10.41
N ALA A 13 25.96 -4.45 -9.33
CA ALA A 13 26.64 -3.26 -8.82
C ALA A 13 27.98 -3.60 -8.14
N LEU A 14 28.03 -4.66 -7.33
CA LEU A 14 29.24 -5.13 -6.65
C LEU A 14 30.29 -5.71 -7.64
N SER A 15 29.85 -6.20 -8.80
CA SER A 15 30.73 -6.72 -9.86
C SER A 15 31.33 -5.62 -10.76
N SER A 16 31.24 -4.36 -10.35
CA SER A 16 31.75 -3.18 -11.10
C SER A 16 31.11 -2.96 -12.49
N PHE A 17 29.99 -3.62 -12.79
CA PHE A 17 29.24 -3.38 -14.02
C PHE A 17 28.39 -2.09 -13.97
N ARG A 18 28.20 -1.50 -12.75
CA ARG A 18 27.45 -0.26 -12.55
C ARG A 18 27.98 0.50 -11.34
N ASP A 19 27.98 1.81 -11.43
CA ASP A 19 28.30 2.67 -10.30
C ASP A 19 27.26 2.51 -9.18
N LEU A 20 27.73 2.44 -7.95
CA LEU A 20 26.91 2.32 -6.75
C LEU A 20 26.97 3.63 -5.96
N SER A 21 25.82 4.27 -5.80
CA SER A 21 25.65 5.40 -4.88
C SER A 21 24.67 5.01 -3.79
N LEU A 22 25.08 5.17 -2.53
CA LEU A 22 24.24 4.90 -1.36
C LEU A 22 23.69 6.21 -0.81
N ILE A 23 22.38 6.26 -0.59
CA ILE A 23 21.70 7.37 0.10
C ILE A 23 21.36 6.86 1.50
N GLU A 24 22.19 7.23 2.48
CA GLU A 24 22.08 6.73 3.86
C GLU A 24 21.31 7.65 4.77
N THR A 25 21.23 8.94 4.43
CA THR A 25 20.55 9.94 5.27
C THR A 25 19.05 9.98 4.93
N PRO A 26 18.17 9.59 5.86
CA PRO A 26 16.74 9.76 5.66
C PRO A 26 16.37 11.26 5.66
N PRO A 27 15.29 11.66 4.97
CA PRO A 27 14.78 13.02 5.04
C PRO A 27 14.45 13.41 6.50
N GLU A 28 14.77 14.64 6.88
CA GLU A 28 14.41 15.20 8.18
C GLU A 28 12.89 15.13 8.40
N ASN A 29 12.46 14.83 9.64
CA ASN A 29 11.06 14.72 10.07
C ASN A 29 10.27 13.53 9.53
N ARG A 30 10.89 12.54 8.88
CA ARG A 30 10.20 11.33 8.45
C ARG A 30 10.04 10.36 9.64
N LYS A 31 8.78 10.08 10.00
CA LYS A 31 8.46 9.06 11.01
C LYS A 31 8.52 7.66 10.41
N SER A 32 9.01 6.69 11.18
CA SER A 32 8.98 5.29 10.79
C SER A 32 7.54 4.79 10.61
N ILE A 33 7.32 3.93 9.62
CA ILE A 33 6.00 3.35 9.34
C ILE A 33 5.71 2.28 10.39
N ILE A 34 4.64 2.44 11.16
CA ILE A 34 4.17 1.42 12.10
C ILE A 34 3.54 0.29 11.29
N THR A 35 4.16 -0.90 11.33
CA THR A 35 3.69 -2.07 10.59
C THR A 35 3.04 -3.07 11.55
N LYS A 36 1.82 -3.51 11.24
CA LYS A 36 1.06 -4.52 11.98
C LYS A 36 0.73 -5.69 11.06
N ILE A 37 0.89 -6.91 11.56
CA ILE A 37 0.45 -8.13 10.88
C ILE A 37 -0.77 -8.62 11.65
N THR A 38 -1.86 -8.89 10.94
CA THR A 38 -3.11 -9.35 11.54
C THR A 38 -3.87 -10.25 10.57
N GLU A 39 -4.77 -11.06 11.10
CA GLU A 39 -5.83 -11.67 10.29
C GLU A 39 -6.88 -10.62 9.90
N TRP A 40 -7.77 -10.98 8.97
CA TRP A 40 -8.89 -10.11 8.64
C TRP A 40 -9.79 -9.93 9.87
N ASP A 41 -9.87 -8.73 10.39
CA ASP A 41 -10.74 -8.32 11.50
C ASP A 41 -11.44 -7.01 11.13
N ASP A 42 -12.77 -7.05 11.09
CA ASP A 42 -13.59 -5.91 10.66
C ASP A 42 -13.42 -4.70 11.59
N ASN A 43 -13.15 -4.92 12.88
CA ASN A 43 -12.92 -3.83 13.84
C ASN A 43 -11.55 -3.17 13.58
N ILE A 44 -10.49 -3.98 13.41
CA ILE A 44 -9.14 -3.45 13.11
C ILE A 44 -9.16 -2.66 11.81
N ILE A 45 -9.86 -3.18 10.79
CA ILE A 45 -10.00 -2.50 9.49
C ILE A 45 -10.77 -1.20 9.65
N ARG A 46 -11.91 -1.21 10.36
CA ARG A 46 -12.70 -0.02 10.65
C ARG A 46 -11.86 1.04 11.35
N ASP A 47 -11.23 0.70 12.47
CA ASP A 47 -10.43 1.62 13.27
C ASP A 47 -9.28 2.22 12.46
N SER A 48 -8.66 1.43 11.57
CA SER A 48 -7.58 1.91 10.70
C SER A 48 -8.08 2.91 9.66
N ILE A 49 -9.28 2.68 9.11
CA ILE A 49 -9.93 3.56 8.14
C ILE A 49 -10.37 4.86 8.82
N GLU A 50 -11.14 4.77 9.90
CA GLU A 50 -11.69 5.93 10.62
C GLU A 50 -10.55 6.84 11.09
N ARG A 51 -9.50 6.30 11.70
CA ARG A 51 -8.33 7.08 12.12
C ARG A 51 -7.68 7.84 10.98
N GLU A 52 -7.61 7.27 9.77
CA GLU A 52 -7.02 7.97 8.62
C GLU A 52 -7.95 9.04 8.07
N VAL A 53 -9.23 8.71 7.92
CA VAL A 53 -10.25 9.63 7.39
C VAL A 53 -10.47 10.81 8.34
N ASP A 54 -10.57 10.58 9.66
CA ASP A 54 -10.76 11.62 10.67
C ASP A 54 -9.66 12.67 10.68
N ARG A 55 -8.44 12.28 10.33
CA ARG A 55 -7.31 13.23 10.19
C ARG A 55 -7.17 13.81 8.78
N GLY A 56 -8.15 13.58 7.89
CA GLY A 56 -8.19 14.09 6.51
C GLY A 56 -7.20 13.41 5.56
N GLY A 57 -6.71 12.22 5.91
CA GLY A 57 -5.84 11.39 5.07
C GLY A 57 -6.62 10.47 4.16
N GLN A 58 -5.89 9.72 3.33
CA GLN A 58 -6.44 8.74 2.39
C GLN A 58 -5.74 7.40 2.56
N ILE A 59 -6.34 6.35 2.01
CA ILE A 59 -5.94 4.96 2.27
C ILE A 59 -5.70 4.22 0.96
N TYR A 60 -4.60 3.48 0.87
CA TYR A 60 -4.42 2.41 -0.11
C TYR A 60 -4.87 1.08 0.48
N PHE A 61 -5.74 0.37 -0.23
CA PHE A 61 -6.10 -1.01 0.04
C PHE A 61 -5.58 -1.88 -1.10
N VAL A 62 -4.47 -2.56 -0.88
CA VAL A 62 -3.81 -3.39 -1.90
C VAL A 62 -4.44 -4.78 -1.94
N HIS A 63 -4.95 -5.17 -3.12
CA HIS A 63 -5.55 -6.47 -3.35
C HIS A 63 -5.30 -6.93 -4.79
N ASN A 64 -4.59 -8.05 -4.98
CA ASN A 64 -4.13 -8.46 -6.33
C ASN A 64 -5.14 -9.28 -7.13
N ASP A 65 -6.19 -9.79 -6.50
CA ASP A 65 -7.21 -10.54 -7.22
C ASP A 65 -8.31 -9.62 -7.75
N ILE A 66 -8.16 -9.21 -9.01
CA ILE A 66 -9.08 -8.29 -9.68
C ILE A 66 -10.52 -8.81 -9.67
N LYS A 67 -10.72 -10.13 -9.78
CA LYS A 67 -12.07 -10.73 -9.82
C LYS A 67 -12.84 -10.52 -8.52
N THR A 68 -12.13 -10.40 -7.41
CA THR A 68 -12.72 -10.25 -6.07
C THR A 68 -12.70 -8.81 -5.54
N MET A 69 -12.13 -7.84 -6.28
CA MET A 69 -12.08 -6.43 -5.86
C MET A 69 -13.45 -5.82 -5.55
N ASN A 70 -14.45 -6.12 -6.36
CA ASN A 70 -15.82 -5.65 -6.11
C ASN A 70 -16.42 -6.24 -4.82
N SER A 71 -16.14 -7.50 -4.51
CA SER A 71 -16.56 -8.15 -3.27
C SER A 71 -15.87 -7.52 -2.06
N ILE A 72 -14.58 -7.19 -2.18
CA ILE A 72 -13.84 -6.45 -1.16
C ILE A 72 -14.44 -5.05 -0.98
N LYS A 73 -14.75 -4.35 -2.07
CA LYS A 73 -15.41 -3.02 -2.01
C LYS A 73 -16.71 -3.09 -1.23
N LEU A 74 -17.57 -4.06 -1.53
CA LEU A 74 -18.84 -4.27 -0.80
C LEU A 74 -18.59 -4.53 0.68
N LYS A 75 -17.62 -5.40 1.01
CA LYS A 75 -17.28 -5.70 2.40
C LYS A 75 -16.78 -4.46 3.15
N LEU A 76 -15.91 -3.65 2.55
CA LEU A 76 -15.43 -2.41 3.13
C LEU A 76 -16.55 -1.36 3.30
N SER A 77 -17.48 -1.28 2.34
CA SER A 77 -18.65 -0.42 2.45
C SER A 77 -19.61 -0.84 3.57
N MET A 78 -19.69 -2.13 3.93
CA MET A 78 -20.44 -2.59 5.10
C MET A 78 -19.72 -2.22 6.40
N ILE A 79 -18.38 -2.30 6.42
CA ILE A 79 -17.57 -1.93 7.59
C ILE A 79 -17.62 -0.42 7.86
N SER A 80 -17.55 0.39 6.80
CA SER A 80 -17.56 1.87 6.85
C SER A 80 -18.49 2.44 5.77
N PRO A 81 -19.80 2.60 6.03
CA PRO A 81 -20.81 2.95 5.02
C PRO A 81 -20.64 4.34 4.39
N LYS A 82 -19.94 5.25 5.06
CA LYS A 82 -19.70 6.63 4.56
C LYS A 82 -18.46 6.75 3.68
N LEU A 83 -17.72 5.66 3.51
CA LEU A 83 -16.44 5.66 2.81
C LEU A 83 -16.61 5.71 1.29
N ASN A 84 -16.00 6.69 0.64
CA ASN A 84 -15.95 6.75 -0.82
C ASN A 84 -14.81 5.88 -1.34
N ILE A 85 -15.14 4.78 -2.02
CA ILE A 85 -14.17 3.76 -2.43
C ILE A 85 -14.02 3.72 -3.95
N GLY A 86 -12.81 4.00 -4.44
CA GLY A 86 -12.39 3.77 -5.82
C GLY A 86 -11.76 2.39 -6.03
N ILE A 87 -11.72 1.94 -7.29
CA ILE A 87 -10.99 0.70 -7.69
C ILE A 87 -10.07 1.05 -8.85
N ILE A 88 -8.79 0.64 -8.75
CA ILE A 88 -7.77 0.83 -9.78
C ILE A 88 -6.98 -0.47 -9.97
N HIS A 89 -6.96 -1.00 -11.19
CA HIS A 89 -6.25 -2.24 -11.49
C HIS A 89 -5.67 -2.26 -12.91
N ALA A 90 -4.72 -3.18 -13.17
CA ALA A 90 -3.97 -3.27 -14.42
C ALA A 90 -4.79 -3.56 -15.69
N GLN A 91 -6.01 -4.05 -15.54
CA GLN A 91 -6.88 -4.35 -16.69
C GLN A 91 -7.72 -3.14 -17.15
N LEU A 92 -7.67 -2.03 -16.40
CA LEU A 92 -8.23 -0.76 -16.85
C LEU A 92 -7.33 -0.18 -17.95
N ASP A 93 -7.94 0.48 -18.93
CA ASP A 93 -7.16 1.25 -19.89
C ASP A 93 -6.48 2.47 -19.22
N ASN A 94 -5.44 3.01 -19.86
CA ASN A 94 -4.64 4.08 -19.28
C ASN A 94 -5.48 5.32 -18.95
N ARG A 95 -6.48 5.64 -19.78
CA ARG A 95 -7.36 6.80 -19.57
C ARG A 95 -8.27 6.59 -18.34
N ALA A 96 -8.78 5.37 -18.15
CA ALA A 96 -9.58 5.03 -16.96
C ALA A 96 -8.71 5.06 -15.70
N ILE A 97 -7.49 4.53 -15.75
CA ILE A 97 -6.54 4.61 -14.63
C ILE A 97 -6.28 6.06 -14.26
N GLU A 98 -5.94 6.91 -15.23
CA GLU A 98 -5.68 8.34 -15.01
C GLU A 98 -6.89 9.05 -14.39
N ASN A 99 -8.10 8.80 -14.91
CA ASN A 99 -9.32 9.38 -14.38
C ASN A 99 -9.58 8.96 -12.92
N GLN A 100 -9.46 7.68 -12.61
CA GLN A 100 -9.63 7.17 -11.23
C GLN A 100 -8.56 7.75 -10.29
N MET A 101 -7.32 7.89 -10.76
CA MET A 101 -6.24 8.50 -9.99
C MET A 101 -6.49 9.99 -9.72
N ASN A 102 -6.96 10.73 -10.73
CA ASN A 102 -7.31 12.15 -10.56
C ASN A 102 -8.42 12.32 -9.53
N LYS A 103 -9.45 11.47 -9.54
CA LYS A 103 -10.48 11.46 -8.50
C LYS A 103 -9.90 11.21 -7.11
N PHE A 104 -8.95 10.28 -6.99
CA PHE A 104 -8.29 10.01 -5.72
C PHE A 104 -7.42 11.20 -5.25
N ILE A 105 -6.64 11.80 -6.14
CA ILE A 105 -5.84 13.00 -5.85
C ILE A 105 -6.73 14.16 -5.39
N ASN A 106 -7.88 14.33 -6.03
CA ASN A 106 -8.87 15.37 -5.72
C ASN A 106 -9.72 15.04 -4.47
N LYS A 107 -9.41 13.95 -3.76
CA LYS A 107 -10.14 13.51 -2.56
C LYS A 107 -11.61 13.16 -2.77
N GLU A 108 -12.00 12.80 -3.99
CA GLU A 108 -13.32 12.22 -4.25
C GLU A 108 -13.43 10.79 -3.70
N TYR A 109 -12.29 10.12 -3.47
CA TYR A 109 -12.20 8.83 -2.80
C TYR A 109 -11.36 8.95 -1.53
N ASP A 110 -11.87 8.38 -0.43
CA ASP A 110 -11.17 8.24 0.83
C ASP A 110 -10.22 7.03 0.80
N LEU A 111 -10.63 5.99 0.08
CA LEU A 111 -9.89 4.75 -0.06
C LEU A 111 -9.89 4.29 -1.53
N VAL A 112 -8.75 3.81 -2.00
CA VAL A 112 -8.63 3.14 -3.29
C VAL A 112 -8.20 1.70 -3.09
N ILE A 113 -9.01 0.77 -3.62
CA ILE A 113 -8.63 -0.63 -3.78
C ILE A 113 -7.81 -0.73 -5.05
N CYS A 114 -6.59 -1.28 -4.96
CA CYS A 114 -5.67 -1.29 -6.08
C CYS A 114 -4.87 -2.59 -6.13
N SER A 115 -4.50 -3.01 -7.33
CA SER A 115 -3.50 -4.05 -7.53
C SER A 115 -2.10 -3.47 -7.30
N SER A 116 -1.05 -4.29 -7.44
CA SER A 116 0.36 -3.89 -7.28
C SER A 116 0.84 -2.78 -8.24
N ILE A 117 -0.02 -2.25 -9.12
CA ILE A 117 0.28 -1.08 -10.00
C ILE A 117 0.82 0.11 -9.23
N ILE A 118 0.51 0.25 -7.95
CA ILE A 118 1.07 1.31 -7.09
C ILE A 118 2.61 1.27 -7.06
N GLU A 119 3.23 0.17 -7.46
CA GLU A 119 4.69 0.07 -7.57
C GLU A 119 5.28 1.05 -8.59
N SER A 120 4.51 1.49 -9.57
CA SER A 120 4.98 2.33 -10.68
C SER A 120 4.81 3.85 -10.44
N GLY A 121 5.36 4.38 -9.34
CA GLY A 121 5.73 5.80 -9.30
C GLY A 121 4.66 6.81 -8.88
N LEU A 122 3.47 6.40 -8.44
CA LEU A 122 2.46 7.33 -7.95
C LEU A 122 2.83 7.86 -6.56
N ASP A 123 3.12 9.16 -6.50
CA ASP A 123 3.43 9.87 -5.27
C ASP A 123 2.22 10.68 -4.80
N ILE A 124 1.40 10.10 -3.92
CA ILE A 124 0.30 10.81 -3.29
C ILE A 124 0.65 11.06 -1.82
N THR A 125 1.01 12.28 -1.53
CA THR A 125 1.49 12.68 -0.20
C THR A 125 0.45 12.56 0.91
N ASN A 126 -0.84 12.56 0.56
CA ASN A 126 -1.94 12.48 1.53
C ASN A 126 -2.27 11.06 1.99
N VAL A 127 -1.66 10.04 1.41
CA VAL A 127 -1.88 8.64 1.79
C VAL A 127 -0.87 8.23 2.86
N ASN A 128 -1.35 8.03 4.08
CA ASN A 128 -0.51 7.65 5.22
C ASN A 128 -0.91 6.30 5.84
N THR A 129 -1.95 5.66 5.34
CA THR A 129 -2.33 4.30 5.73
C THR A 129 -2.38 3.39 4.51
N ILE A 130 -1.76 2.22 4.62
CA ILE A 130 -1.83 1.17 3.61
C ILE A 130 -2.25 -0.16 4.25
N ILE A 131 -3.22 -0.81 3.64
CA ILE A 131 -3.71 -2.13 4.03
C ILE A 131 -3.40 -3.09 2.89
N ILE A 132 -2.63 -4.14 3.15
CA ILE A 132 -2.23 -5.13 2.16
C ILE A 132 -2.96 -6.43 2.47
N ASN A 133 -4.00 -6.72 1.69
CA ASN A 133 -4.77 -7.94 1.83
C ASN A 133 -4.05 -9.14 1.21
N ASP A 134 -4.20 -10.32 1.84
CA ASP A 134 -3.51 -11.53 1.41
C ASP A 134 -1.99 -11.32 1.26
N CYS A 135 -1.36 -10.66 2.23
CA CYS A 135 0.04 -10.24 2.14
C CYS A 135 1.01 -11.42 1.91
N HIS A 136 0.63 -12.65 2.27
CA HIS A 136 1.39 -13.88 2.02
C HIS A 136 1.58 -14.21 0.53
N LYS A 137 0.77 -13.60 -0.36
CA LYS A 137 0.89 -13.76 -1.82
C LYS A 137 1.97 -12.86 -2.44
N PHE A 138 2.57 -11.98 -1.66
CA PHE A 138 3.60 -11.04 -2.11
C PHE A 138 4.98 -11.48 -1.64
N GLY A 139 5.99 -11.26 -2.46
CA GLY A 139 7.38 -11.40 -2.05
C GLY A 139 7.78 -10.33 -1.03
N LEU A 140 8.75 -10.64 -0.15
CA LEU A 140 9.18 -9.74 0.91
C LEU A 140 9.66 -8.37 0.37
N SER A 141 10.46 -8.36 -0.71
CA SER A 141 10.92 -7.13 -1.34
C SER A 141 9.76 -6.30 -1.90
N GLN A 142 8.74 -6.97 -2.46
CA GLN A 142 7.53 -6.34 -2.95
C GLN A 142 6.74 -5.69 -1.81
N LEU A 143 6.56 -6.39 -0.68
CA LEU A 143 5.93 -5.82 0.52
C LEU A 143 6.67 -4.57 1.01
N HIS A 144 8.00 -4.58 0.99
CA HIS A 144 8.80 -3.41 1.36
C HIS A 144 8.57 -2.23 0.40
N GLN A 145 8.49 -2.47 -0.90
CA GLN A 145 8.23 -1.42 -1.89
C GLN A 145 6.82 -0.85 -1.75
N ILE A 146 5.81 -1.71 -1.60
CA ILE A 146 4.41 -1.31 -1.40
C ILE A 146 4.27 -0.52 -0.10
N ARG A 147 4.84 -1.00 1.01
CA ARG A 147 4.87 -0.28 2.29
C ARG A 147 5.52 1.11 2.16
N GLY A 148 6.57 1.23 1.38
CA GLY A 148 7.28 2.49 1.13
C GLY A 148 6.49 3.54 0.35
N ARG A 149 5.27 3.22 -0.11
CA ARG A 149 4.38 4.17 -0.77
C ARG A 149 3.66 5.11 0.19
N VAL A 150 3.67 4.83 1.48
CA VAL A 150 3.14 5.70 2.52
C VAL A 150 4.26 6.28 3.40
N GLY A 151 3.93 7.27 4.24
CA GLY A 151 4.89 7.87 5.17
C GLY A 151 5.86 8.83 4.49
N ARG A 152 5.39 9.62 3.54
CA ARG A 152 6.18 10.65 2.85
C ARG A 152 6.01 12.04 3.44
N THR A 153 5.23 12.15 4.50
CA THR A 153 4.99 13.38 5.26
C THR A 153 5.46 13.22 6.70
N SER A 154 5.41 14.29 7.48
CA SER A 154 5.65 14.27 8.93
C SER A 154 4.55 13.53 9.74
N ARG A 155 3.43 13.17 9.09
CA ARG A 155 2.34 12.42 9.72
C ARG A 155 2.76 10.98 9.97
N GLN A 156 2.29 10.39 11.08
CA GLN A 156 2.52 8.99 11.36
C GLN A 156 1.83 8.12 10.31
N ALA A 157 2.60 7.24 9.67
CA ALA A 157 2.08 6.29 8.68
C ALA A 157 1.92 4.89 9.27
N TYR A 158 0.95 4.16 8.73
CA TYR A 158 0.60 2.81 9.16
C TYR A 158 0.55 1.84 7.97
N SER A 159 1.03 0.63 8.20
CA SER A 159 0.94 -0.48 7.26
C SER A 159 0.32 -1.69 7.94
N TYR A 160 -0.80 -2.18 7.41
CA TYR A 160 -1.47 -3.38 7.89
C TYR A 160 -1.25 -4.50 6.88
N LEU A 161 -0.63 -5.58 7.31
CA LEU A 161 -0.41 -6.78 6.52
C LEU A 161 -1.44 -7.82 6.95
N ILE A 162 -2.43 -8.07 6.07
CA ILE A 162 -3.52 -9.00 6.39
C ILE A 162 -3.18 -10.38 5.84
N ILE A 163 -3.20 -11.37 6.74
CA ILE A 163 -3.06 -12.80 6.43
C ILE A 163 -4.42 -13.49 6.54
N PRO A 164 -4.68 -14.56 5.79
CA PRO A 164 -5.90 -15.34 5.94
C PRO A 164 -5.88 -16.18 7.22
N ASN A 165 -7.05 -16.35 7.85
CA ASN A 165 -7.23 -17.08 9.12
C ASN A 165 -6.74 -18.54 9.11
N LYS A 166 -6.35 -19.09 7.97
CA LYS A 166 -5.89 -20.49 7.82
C LYS A 166 -4.39 -20.67 8.03
N TYR A 167 -3.63 -19.60 8.10
CA TYR A 167 -2.18 -19.68 8.29
C TYR A 167 -1.85 -19.44 9.76
N LYS A 168 -1.66 -20.54 10.53
CA LYS A 168 -0.86 -20.44 11.74
C LYS A 168 0.54 -20.03 11.29
N ILE A 169 0.98 -18.86 11.69
CA ILE A 169 2.38 -18.46 11.51
C ILE A 169 3.19 -19.52 12.26
N SER A 170 3.87 -20.41 11.53
CA SER A 170 4.87 -21.26 12.16
C SER A 170 5.96 -20.33 12.65
N SER A 171 6.13 -20.22 13.95
CA SER A 171 7.29 -19.60 14.55
C SER A 171 8.52 -20.35 14.05
N VAL A 172 9.34 -19.70 13.24
CA VAL A 172 10.69 -20.13 12.92
C VAL A 172 11.60 -19.66 14.06
#